data_82ab7e38251b3bdebf0eb6cfd9ffb540
#
_entry.id   82ab7e38251b3bdebf0eb6cfd9ffb540
#
_cell.length_a   1.000
_cell.length_b   1.000
_cell.length_c   1.000
_cell.angle_alpha   90.00
_cell.angle_beta   90.00
_cell.angle_gamma   90.00
#
_symmetry.space_group_name_H-M   'P 1'
#
loop_
_entity.id
_entity.type
_entity.pdbx_description
1 polymer ?
#
loop_
_entity_poly.entity_id
_entity_poly.type
_entity_poly.pdbx_seq_one_letter_code
_entity_poly.pdbx_strand_id
1 'polypeptide(L)'
;MTKPLSNDLRVRLINAVAQGMSCRAASERFGVAASTAVKLVRRWRDTGTSAPRPQGGDKRSDRIEAHAEEILGLIAKTVDITLSEIATHLEQVHGERFAPSTIWRFLDRRAQTFKKTAHASEQERPDVASRRQAWRAGQPELDPRRLVFIDETGASTKMARLRGRSLRGSRCRAAIPHGHWKTTTFVGGLRLGGMTAPMVLDGPMDGPSFLAWIEQVLAPTLMGDDVVIMDNLPAHKPEAVRAAIERTGATLRYLPPYSPDLNPIEMAFSKFKALLKKAAARTIEDLWTAIAKALPTISPQDCRNYFAAAGYGHV
;
A
#
# COMPACT_ATOMS: atom_id res chain seq x y z
N MET A 1 -27.06 17.32 -15.60
CA MET A 1 -27.09 17.04 -17.05
C MET A 1 -28.35 16.24 -17.36
N THR A 2 -29.13 16.63 -18.36
CA THR A 2 -30.31 15.89 -18.81
C THR A 2 -29.90 14.57 -19.45
N LYS A 3 -30.51 13.47 -19.01
CA LYS A 3 -30.27 12.14 -19.60
C LYS A 3 -30.69 12.16 -21.09
N PRO A 4 -29.92 11.50 -21.97
CA PRO A 4 -30.34 11.37 -23.38
C PRO A 4 -31.62 10.54 -23.48
N LEU A 5 -32.41 10.76 -24.53
CA LEU A 5 -33.55 9.91 -24.84
C LEU A 5 -33.11 8.43 -24.93
N SER A 6 -33.96 7.53 -24.47
CA SER A 6 -33.70 6.09 -24.57
C SER A 6 -33.50 5.66 -26.02
N ASN A 7 -32.70 4.62 -26.23
CA ASN A 7 -32.40 4.17 -27.59
C ASN A 7 -33.65 3.66 -28.32
N ASP A 8 -34.57 3.03 -27.61
CA ASP A 8 -35.86 2.58 -28.12
C ASP A 8 -36.67 3.75 -28.70
N LEU A 9 -36.84 4.84 -27.91
CA LEU A 9 -37.55 6.02 -28.37
C LEU A 9 -36.91 6.69 -29.57
N ARG A 10 -35.59 6.69 -29.65
CA ARG A 10 -34.80 7.19 -30.78
C ARG A 10 -35.05 6.38 -32.06
N VAL A 11 -35.04 5.07 -31.95
CA VAL A 11 -35.28 4.14 -33.06
C VAL A 11 -36.72 4.32 -33.57
N ARG A 12 -37.70 4.35 -32.68
CA ARG A 12 -39.13 4.58 -33.07
C ARG A 12 -39.35 5.90 -33.80
N LEU A 13 -38.73 6.97 -33.31
CA LEU A 13 -38.82 8.29 -33.94
C LEU A 13 -38.17 8.29 -35.33
N ILE A 14 -36.98 7.70 -35.47
CA ILE A 14 -36.28 7.57 -36.75
C ILE A 14 -37.12 6.77 -37.75
N ASN A 15 -37.65 5.62 -37.33
CA ASN A 15 -38.49 4.75 -38.18
C ASN A 15 -39.75 5.45 -38.65
N ALA A 16 -40.44 6.19 -37.77
CA ALA A 16 -41.63 6.95 -38.16
C ALA A 16 -41.31 8.03 -39.22
N VAL A 17 -40.15 8.70 -39.11
CA VAL A 17 -39.76 9.64 -40.15
C VAL A 17 -39.29 8.96 -41.41
N ALA A 18 -38.60 7.80 -41.34
CA ALA A 18 -38.27 7.00 -42.50
C ALA A 18 -39.50 6.47 -43.29
N GLN A 19 -40.59 6.26 -42.57
CA GLN A 19 -41.88 5.89 -43.17
C GLN A 19 -42.69 7.07 -43.71
N GLY A 20 -42.11 8.26 -43.80
CA GLY A 20 -42.74 9.45 -44.42
C GLY A 20 -43.36 10.46 -43.45
N MET A 21 -43.28 10.24 -42.14
CA MET A 21 -43.78 11.22 -41.15
C MET A 21 -42.83 12.41 -41.09
N SER A 22 -43.36 13.63 -40.98
CA SER A 22 -42.52 14.81 -40.77
C SER A 22 -41.86 14.80 -39.37
N CYS A 23 -40.68 15.38 -39.22
CA CYS A 23 -39.99 15.48 -37.94
C CYS A 23 -40.86 16.18 -36.88
N ARG A 24 -41.74 17.12 -37.30
CA ARG A 24 -42.63 17.84 -36.41
C ARG A 24 -43.76 16.92 -35.92
N ALA A 25 -44.42 16.20 -36.78
CA ALA A 25 -45.45 15.22 -36.43
C ALA A 25 -44.89 14.07 -35.59
N ALA A 26 -43.68 13.59 -35.91
CA ALA A 26 -43.00 12.59 -35.08
C ALA A 26 -42.64 13.12 -33.69
N SER A 27 -42.25 14.41 -33.57
CA SER A 27 -41.94 15.02 -32.26
C SER A 27 -43.18 15.13 -31.38
N GLU A 28 -44.33 15.48 -31.97
CA GLU A 28 -45.63 15.54 -31.26
C GLU A 28 -46.08 14.16 -30.83
N ARG A 29 -46.02 13.16 -31.73
CA ARG A 29 -46.40 11.77 -31.45
C ARG A 29 -45.59 11.12 -30.32
N PHE A 30 -44.32 11.43 -30.22
CA PHE A 30 -43.42 10.81 -29.23
C PHE A 30 -43.11 11.72 -28.03
N GLY A 31 -43.77 12.87 -27.92
CA GLY A 31 -43.59 13.77 -26.76
C GLY A 31 -42.21 14.37 -26.61
N VAL A 32 -41.52 14.61 -27.73
CA VAL A 32 -40.16 15.20 -27.71
C VAL A 32 -40.17 16.58 -28.37
N ALA A 33 -39.19 17.42 -28.00
CA ALA A 33 -39.04 18.72 -28.66
C ALA A 33 -38.72 18.57 -30.17
N ALA A 34 -39.36 19.37 -31.02
CA ALA A 34 -39.14 19.33 -32.48
C ALA A 34 -37.69 19.49 -32.88
N SER A 35 -36.95 20.33 -32.16
CA SER A 35 -35.49 20.50 -32.36
C SER A 35 -34.70 19.24 -32.05
N THR A 36 -35.16 18.42 -31.11
CA THR A 36 -34.51 17.15 -30.78
C THR A 36 -34.76 16.11 -31.86
N ALA A 37 -36.00 16.03 -32.37
CA ALA A 37 -36.36 15.15 -33.48
C ALA A 37 -35.52 15.47 -34.75
N VAL A 38 -35.47 16.75 -35.12
CA VAL A 38 -34.66 17.22 -36.30
C VAL A 38 -33.19 16.87 -36.15
N LYS A 39 -32.57 17.17 -34.98
CA LYS A 39 -31.16 16.86 -34.70
C LYS A 39 -30.89 15.35 -34.74
N LEU A 40 -31.82 14.53 -34.21
CA LEU A 40 -31.67 13.08 -34.17
C LEU A 40 -31.75 12.48 -35.59
N VAL A 41 -32.72 12.89 -36.38
CA VAL A 41 -32.93 12.39 -37.76
C VAL A 41 -31.78 12.85 -38.66
N ARG A 42 -31.34 14.12 -38.56
CA ARG A 42 -30.17 14.62 -39.30
C ARG A 42 -28.95 13.77 -38.99
N ARG A 43 -28.66 13.54 -37.70
CA ARG A 43 -27.53 12.72 -37.30
C ARG A 43 -27.63 11.28 -37.82
N TRP A 44 -28.81 10.67 -37.75
CA TRP A 44 -29.01 9.31 -38.28
C TRP A 44 -28.74 9.27 -39.79
N ARG A 45 -29.18 10.26 -40.55
CA ARG A 45 -28.89 10.38 -41.98
C ARG A 45 -27.39 10.53 -42.27
N ASP A 46 -26.68 11.28 -41.41
CA ASP A 46 -25.24 11.54 -41.57
C ASP A 46 -24.37 10.34 -41.13
N THR A 47 -24.81 9.57 -40.11
CA THR A 47 -23.94 8.60 -39.41
C THR A 47 -24.48 7.15 -39.44
N GLY A 48 -25.71 6.93 -39.85
CA GLY A 48 -26.38 5.62 -39.83
C GLY A 48 -26.76 5.10 -38.45
N THR A 49 -26.45 5.83 -37.36
CA THR A 49 -26.64 5.35 -35.97
C THR A 49 -27.68 6.14 -35.18
N SER A 50 -28.54 5.40 -34.44
CA SER A 50 -29.48 5.97 -33.46
C SER A 50 -28.82 6.24 -32.09
N ALA A 51 -27.66 5.67 -31.82
CA ALA A 51 -27.02 5.74 -30.51
C ALA A 51 -26.74 7.19 -30.06
N PRO A 52 -26.88 7.54 -28.77
CA PRO A 52 -26.53 8.85 -28.27
C PRO A 52 -25.04 9.11 -28.47
N ARG A 53 -24.66 10.38 -28.62
CA ARG A 53 -23.23 10.74 -28.52
C ARG A 53 -22.74 10.41 -27.13
N PRO A 54 -21.50 9.94 -26.98
CA PRO A 54 -20.89 9.81 -25.67
C PRO A 54 -21.03 11.15 -24.92
N GLN A 55 -21.67 11.11 -23.77
CA GLN A 55 -21.80 12.29 -22.92
C GLN A 55 -20.68 12.28 -21.89
N GLY A 56 -19.89 13.34 -21.89
CA GLY A 56 -18.73 13.46 -21.05
C GLY A 56 -17.58 12.63 -21.63
N GLY A 57 -16.61 13.25 -22.16
CA GLY A 57 -15.31 12.73 -22.53
C GLY A 57 -14.30 13.72 -22.04
N ASP A 58 -13.19 13.24 -21.54
CA ASP A 58 -12.07 14.10 -21.22
C ASP A 58 -11.44 14.59 -22.52
N LYS A 59 -11.91 15.75 -22.98
CA LYS A 59 -11.36 16.43 -24.18
C LYS A 59 -9.96 17.03 -23.95
N ARG A 60 -9.42 16.89 -22.74
CA ARG A 60 -8.12 17.44 -22.36
C ARG A 60 -7.05 16.36 -22.20
N SER A 61 -7.43 15.09 -22.21
CA SER A 61 -6.47 13.97 -22.10
C SER A 61 -5.53 13.91 -23.31
N ASP A 62 -6.00 14.25 -24.51
CA ASP A 62 -5.18 14.16 -25.73
C ASP A 62 -3.89 15.01 -25.63
N ARG A 63 -3.98 16.15 -24.96
CA ARG A 63 -2.80 17.03 -24.78
C ARG A 63 -1.71 16.36 -23.93
N ILE A 64 -2.07 15.75 -22.81
CA ILE A 64 -1.08 15.10 -21.94
C ILE A 64 -0.62 13.75 -22.52
N GLU A 65 -1.47 13.09 -23.31
CA GLU A 65 -1.10 11.84 -23.99
C GLU A 65 0.03 12.03 -24.99
N ALA A 66 0.13 13.23 -25.61
CA ALA A 66 1.23 13.57 -26.50
C ALA A 66 2.61 13.54 -25.81
N HIS A 67 2.64 13.69 -24.48
CA HIS A 67 3.87 13.66 -23.68
C HIS A 67 4.06 12.33 -22.91
N ALA A 68 3.33 11.27 -23.29
CA ALA A 68 3.28 10.02 -22.52
C ALA A 68 4.66 9.39 -22.33
N GLU A 69 5.44 9.25 -23.39
CA GLU A 69 6.77 8.62 -23.34
C GLU A 69 7.73 9.44 -22.48
N GLU A 70 7.70 10.75 -22.60
CA GLU A 70 8.54 11.66 -21.84
C GLU A 70 8.21 11.60 -20.33
N ILE A 71 6.92 11.64 -19.96
CA ILE A 71 6.49 11.53 -18.55
C ILE A 71 6.92 10.19 -17.95
N LEU A 72 6.74 9.09 -18.67
CA LEU A 72 7.15 7.77 -18.21
C LEU A 72 8.68 7.65 -18.13
N GLY A 73 9.40 8.27 -19.07
CA GLY A 73 10.87 8.34 -19.06
C GLY A 73 11.41 9.14 -17.86
N LEU A 74 10.78 10.24 -17.49
CA LEU A 74 11.12 11.02 -16.29
C LEU A 74 10.95 10.18 -15.02
N ILE A 75 9.85 9.42 -14.90
CA ILE A 75 9.59 8.56 -13.76
C ILE A 75 10.60 7.41 -13.70
N ALA A 76 10.96 6.81 -14.85
CA ALA A 76 11.96 5.75 -14.91
C ALA A 76 13.36 6.24 -14.50
N LYS A 77 13.70 7.49 -14.84
CA LYS A 77 14.99 8.12 -14.50
C LYS A 77 15.02 8.60 -13.05
N THR A 78 13.90 9.11 -12.53
CA THR A 78 13.81 9.71 -11.19
C THR A 78 12.55 9.16 -10.52
N VAL A 79 12.70 8.05 -9.80
CA VAL A 79 11.59 7.25 -9.25
C VAL A 79 10.73 8.03 -8.23
N ASP A 80 11.32 9.00 -7.55
CA ASP A 80 10.69 9.85 -6.53
C ASP A 80 10.21 11.21 -7.07
N ILE A 81 10.26 11.42 -8.39
CA ILE A 81 9.82 12.65 -9.03
C ILE A 81 8.36 12.98 -8.63
N THR A 82 8.13 14.21 -8.25
CA THR A 82 6.80 14.69 -7.87
C THR A 82 5.96 15.13 -9.08
N LEU A 83 4.64 15.10 -8.91
CA LEU A 83 3.73 15.60 -9.95
C LEU A 83 3.98 17.08 -10.31
N SER A 84 4.45 17.86 -9.34
CA SER A 84 4.79 19.27 -9.56
C SER A 84 6.04 19.43 -10.40
N GLU A 85 7.06 18.61 -10.17
CA GLU A 85 8.30 18.60 -10.95
C GLU A 85 8.04 18.16 -12.39
N ILE A 86 7.20 17.14 -12.61
CA ILE A 86 6.76 16.75 -13.96
C ILE A 86 6.03 17.93 -14.64
N ALA A 87 5.12 18.61 -13.92
CA ALA A 87 4.41 19.76 -14.45
C ALA A 87 5.37 20.90 -14.85
N THR A 88 6.35 21.19 -13.99
CA THR A 88 7.37 22.21 -14.24
C THR A 88 8.24 21.85 -15.45
N HIS A 89 8.64 20.60 -15.56
CA HIS A 89 9.43 20.11 -16.70
C HIS A 89 8.67 20.30 -18.02
N LEU A 90 7.39 19.88 -18.10
CA LEU A 90 6.57 20.04 -19.29
C LEU A 90 6.36 21.52 -19.67
N GLU A 91 6.21 22.39 -18.67
CA GLU A 91 6.11 23.84 -18.90
C GLU A 91 7.42 24.41 -19.45
N GLN A 92 8.56 23.99 -18.93
CA GLN A 92 9.88 24.46 -19.37
C GLN A 92 10.24 23.98 -20.78
N VAL A 93 9.94 22.72 -21.10
CA VAL A 93 10.35 22.09 -22.38
C VAL A 93 9.36 22.44 -23.51
N HIS A 94 8.06 22.40 -23.23
CA HIS A 94 7.02 22.53 -24.24
C HIS A 94 6.18 23.80 -24.12
N GLY A 95 6.39 24.61 -23.06
CA GLY A 95 5.53 25.79 -22.80
C GLY A 95 4.11 25.41 -22.37
N GLU A 96 3.85 24.11 -22.09
CA GLU A 96 2.52 23.62 -21.77
C GLU A 96 2.31 23.43 -20.27
N ARG A 97 1.31 24.13 -19.73
CA ARG A 97 0.92 24.02 -18.32
C ARG A 97 -0.06 22.90 -18.09
N PHE A 98 0.30 21.96 -17.23
CA PHE A 98 -0.58 20.92 -16.72
C PHE A 98 -0.75 21.05 -15.20
N ALA A 99 -1.99 20.93 -14.73
CA ALA A 99 -2.23 20.81 -13.29
C ALA A 99 -1.71 19.46 -12.78
N PRO A 100 -1.12 19.37 -11.57
CA PRO A 100 -0.70 18.09 -10.98
C PRO A 100 -1.80 17.03 -10.97
N SER A 101 -3.07 17.44 -10.82
CA SER A 101 -4.22 16.53 -10.90
C SER A 101 -4.44 15.93 -12.29
N THR A 102 -4.02 16.61 -13.36
CA THR A 102 -4.09 16.07 -14.73
C THR A 102 -3.03 15.00 -14.93
N ILE A 103 -1.82 15.25 -14.44
CA ILE A 103 -0.72 14.27 -14.45
C ILE A 103 -1.09 13.07 -13.59
N TRP A 104 -1.67 13.28 -12.41
CA TRP A 104 -2.15 12.20 -11.57
C TRP A 104 -3.14 11.29 -12.30
N ARG A 105 -4.17 11.84 -12.97
CA ARG A 105 -5.14 11.06 -13.76
C ARG A 105 -4.50 10.31 -14.93
N PHE A 106 -3.50 10.93 -15.57
CA PHE A 106 -2.73 10.28 -16.63
C PHE A 106 -1.99 9.05 -16.09
N LEU A 107 -1.34 9.15 -14.94
CA LEU A 107 -0.63 8.05 -14.27
C LEU A 107 -1.59 6.98 -13.75
N ASP A 108 -2.72 7.38 -13.19
CA ASP A 108 -3.76 6.47 -12.67
C ASP A 108 -4.33 5.57 -13.78
N ARG A 109 -4.60 6.12 -14.97
CA ARG A 109 -5.01 5.32 -16.15
C ARG A 109 -3.97 4.28 -16.58
N ARG A 110 -2.71 4.47 -16.23
CA ARG A 110 -1.58 3.56 -16.51
C ARG A 110 -1.19 2.70 -15.32
N ALA A 111 -2.04 2.62 -14.30
CA ALA A 111 -1.78 1.89 -13.06
C ALA A 111 -0.47 2.30 -12.36
N GLN A 112 0.04 3.50 -12.64
CA GLN A 112 1.16 4.09 -11.93
C GLN A 112 0.66 4.69 -10.62
N THR A 113 1.12 4.15 -9.50
CA THR A 113 0.70 4.59 -8.17
C THR A 113 1.89 5.13 -7.38
N PHE A 114 1.64 6.18 -6.59
CA PHE A 114 2.63 6.70 -5.66
C PHE A 114 2.93 5.68 -4.57
N LYS A 115 4.16 5.19 -4.53
CA LYS A 115 4.66 4.21 -3.56
C LYS A 115 5.66 4.88 -2.62
N LYS A 116 5.80 4.34 -1.41
CA LYS A 116 6.89 4.72 -0.54
C LYS A 116 8.20 4.21 -1.17
N THR A 117 9.12 5.12 -1.47
CA THR A 117 10.50 4.74 -1.80
C THR A 117 11.17 4.24 -0.51
N ALA A 118 11.49 2.98 -0.46
CA ALA A 118 12.09 2.37 0.71
C ALA A 118 13.16 1.36 0.31
N HIS A 119 14.28 1.88 -0.20
CA HIS A 119 15.49 1.07 -0.35
C HIS A 119 16.61 1.80 0.36
N ALA A 120 17.32 1.08 1.23
CA ALA A 120 18.62 1.53 1.68
C ALA A 120 19.53 1.53 0.45
N SER A 121 20.25 2.61 0.20
CA SER A 121 21.23 2.70 -0.90
C SER A 121 22.28 1.58 -0.82
N GLU A 122 22.52 1.08 0.39
CA GLU A 122 23.39 -0.06 0.67
C GLU A 122 22.93 -1.38 0.05
N GLN A 123 21.65 -1.49 -0.37
CA GLN A 123 21.18 -2.69 -1.09
C GLN A 123 21.80 -2.84 -2.48
N GLU A 124 22.28 -1.74 -3.08
CA GLU A 124 22.95 -1.72 -4.37
C GLU A 124 24.42 -2.14 -4.29
N ARG A 125 24.99 -2.25 -3.09
CA ARG A 125 26.34 -2.76 -2.90
C ARG A 125 26.44 -4.20 -3.43
N PRO A 126 27.48 -4.54 -4.22
CA PRO A 126 27.60 -5.87 -4.85
C PRO A 126 27.54 -7.04 -3.86
N ASP A 127 28.16 -6.88 -2.66
CA ASP A 127 28.17 -7.89 -1.61
C ASP A 127 26.77 -8.10 -1.00
N VAL A 128 25.99 -7.04 -0.84
CA VAL A 128 24.61 -7.09 -0.33
C VAL A 128 23.69 -7.66 -1.39
N ALA A 129 23.78 -7.17 -2.62
CA ALA A 129 22.95 -7.63 -3.74
C ALA A 129 23.12 -9.14 -3.99
N SER A 130 24.36 -9.64 -3.96
CA SER A 130 24.65 -11.08 -4.10
C SER A 130 24.01 -11.92 -2.98
N ARG A 131 24.14 -11.48 -1.71
CA ARG A 131 23.52 -12.18 -0.56
C ARG A 131 21.99 -12.16 -0.64
N ARG A 132 21.38 -11.04 -1.06
CA ARG A 132 19.94 -10.92 -1.26
C ARG A 132 19.45 -11.83 -2.39
N GLN A 133 20.20 -11.93 -3.48
CA GLN A 133 19.89 -12.84 -4.58
C GLN A 133 19.96 -14.30 -4.14
N ALA A 134 21.03 -14.69 -3.43
CA ALA A 134 21.17 -16.03 -2.88
C ALA A 134 20.05 -16.38 -1.90
N TRP A 135 19.62 -15.43 -1.04
CA TRP A 135 18.50 -15.61 -0.15
C TRP A 135 17.20 -15.89 -0.91
N ARG A 136 16.89 -15.04 -1.90
CA ARG A 136 15.68 -15.19 -2.73
C ARG A 136 15.66 -16.52 -3.49
N ALA A 137 16.82 -16.98 -3.98
CA ALA A 137 16.92 -18.26 -4.64
C ALA A 137 16.62 -19.45 -3.70
N GLY A 138 16.97 -19.33 -2.42
CA GLY A 138 16.69 -20.36 -1.41
C GLY A 138 15.32 -20.24 -0.72
N GLN A 139 14.59 -19.14 -0.90
CA GLN A 139 13.28 -18.97 -0.27
C GLN A 139 12.25 -20.07 -0.62
N PRO A 140 12.15 -20.56 -1.89
CA PRO A 140 11.20 -21.62 -2.24
C PRO A 140 11.42 -22.96 -1.51
N GLU A 141 12.62 -23.19 -1.00
CA GLU A 141 12.96 -24.41 -0.26
C GLU A 141 12.52 -24.35 1.22
N LEU A 142 12.11 -23.18 1.70
CA LEU A 142 11.69 -22.97 3.08
C LEU A 142 10.20 -23.29 3.24
N ASP A 143 9.86 -24.21 4.14
CA ASP A 143 8.45 -24.47 4.50
C ASP A 143 7.93 -23.31 5.39
N PRO A 144 6.97 -22.49 4.90
CA PRO A 144 6.47 -21.34 5.67
C PRO A 144 5.86 -21.72 7.02
N ARG A 145 5.39 -22.96 7.20
CA ARG A 145 4.79 -23.45 8.45
C ARG A 145 5.82 -23.59 9.57
N ARG A 146 7.10 -23.67 9.20
CA ARG A 146 8.22 -23.84 10.12
C ARG A 146 8.99 -22.55 10.38
N LEU A 147 8.66 -21.47 9.67
CA LEU A 147 9.37 -20.22 9.82
C LEU A 147 8.88 -19.43 11.03
N VAL A 148 9.82 -18.90 11.78
CA VAL A 148 9.61 -18.02 12.92
C VAL A 148 10.46 -16.78 12.71
N PHE A 149 9.85 -15.67 12.28
CA PHE A 149 10.56 -14.41 12.15
C PHE A 149 10.51 -13.67 13.47
N ILE A 150 11.68 -13.33 14.02
CA ILE A 150 11.79 -12.61 15.28
C ILE A 150 12.40 -11.23 15.06
N ASP A 151 11.89 -10.25 15.79
CA ASP A 151 12.38 -8.87 15.72
C ASP A 151 11.86 -8.06 16.91
N GLU A 152 12.42 -6.87 17.11
CA GLU A 152 11.97 -5.92 18.11
C GLU A 152 11.50 -4.60 17.49
N THR A 153 10.60 -3.93 18.22
CA THR A 153 10.09 -2.64 17.79
C THR A 153 9.80 -1.72 18.97
N GLY A 154 10.21 -0.46 18.84
CA GLY A 154 9.93 0.56 19.83
C GLY A 154 8.46 1.02 19.80
N ALA A 155 7.86 1.14 20.98
CA ALA A 155 6.58 1.79 21.20
C ALA A 155 6.77 2.91 22.25
N SER A 156 5.97 3.98 22.19
CA SER A 156 6.09 5.09 23.12
C SER A 156 4.75 5.73 23.44
N THR A 157 4.67 6.35 24.60
CA THR A 157 3.50 7.13 25.03
C THR A 157 3.27 8.40 24.21
N LYS A 158 4.17 8.72 23.27
CA LYS A 158 4.03 9.79 22.28
C LYS A 158 3.26 9.36 21.03
N MET A 159 3.01 8.06 20.84
CA MET A 159 2.35 7.58 19.66
C MET A 159 0.94 8.15 19.53
N ALA A 160 0.67 8.82 18.41
CA ALA A 160 -0.62 9.39 18.05
C ALA A 160 -0.75 9.46 16.53
N ARG A 161 -1.98 9.57 16.05
CA ARG A 161 -2.24 9.90 14.64
C ARG A 161 -1.86 11.36 14.39
N LEU A 162 -0.95 11.60 13.45
CA LEU A 162 -0.43 12.94 13.14
C LEU A 162 -1.23 13.67 12.06
N ARG A 163 -2.24 13.03 11.47
CA ARG A 163 -3.06 13.59 10.39
C ARG A 163 -4.53 13.45 10.72
N GLY A 164 -5.29 14.51 10.45
CA GLY A 164 -6.74 14.59 10.61
C GLY A 164 -7.37 15.31 9.43
N ARG A 165 -8.69 15.52 9.50
CA ARG A 165 -9.46 16.27 8.50
C ARG A 165 -10.03 17.52 9.13
N SER A 166 -9.96 18.65 8.40
CA SER A 166 -10.58 19.91 8.76
C SER A 166 -11.15 20.57 7.51
N LEU A 167 -11.94 21.62 7.68
CA LEU A 167 -12.43 22.42 6.56
C LEU A 167 -11.25 23.02 5.79
N ARG A 168 -11.42 23.18 4.48
CA ARG A 168 -10.42 23.83 3.64
C ARG A 168 -10.14 25.25 4.16
N GLY A 169 -8.86 25.58 4.32
CA GLY A 169 -8.43 26.86 4.87
C GLY A 169 -8.37 26.93 6.40
N SER A 170 -8.82 25.90 7.13
CA SER A 170 -8.71 25.80 8.57
C SER A 170 -7.61 24.82 9.01
N ARG A 171 -6.96 25.13 10.14
CA ARG A 171 -5.94 24.26 10.71
C ARG A 171 -6.59 23.10 11.45
N CYS A 172 -6.19 21.85 11.14
CA CYS A 172 -6.59 20.68 11.92
C CYS A 172 -5.87 20.71 13.29
N ARG A 173 -6.61 20.92 14.37
CA ARG A 173 -6.09 20.93 15.72
C ARG A 173 -6.50 19.65 16.44
N ALA A 174 -5.52 18.96 17.03
CA ALA A 174 -5.71 17.80 17.88
C ALA A 174 -4.73 17.88 19.06
N ALA A 175 -5.15 17.45 20.23
CA ALA A 175 -4.27 17.33 21.38
C ALA A 175 -3.30 16.16 21.14
N ILE A 176 -2.04 16.46 20.90
CA ILE A 176 -0.96 15.49 20.76
C ILE A 176 -0.07 15.62 22.02
N PRO A 177 0.45 14.51 22.61
CA PRO A 177 1.35 14.61 23.74
C PRO A 177 2.60 15.39 23.36
N HIS A 178 2.85 16.44 24.09
CA HIS A 178 4.11 17.17 24.10
C HIS A 178 4.77 16.99 25.48
N GLY A 179 6.09 16.81 25.53
CA GLY A 179 6.84 16.68 26.76
C GLY A 179 7.61 15.37 26.84
N HIS A 180 7.98 14.97 28.04
CA HIS A 180 8.71 13.72 28.28
C HIS A 180 7.84 12.50 27.96
N TRP A 181 8.33 11.65 27.09
CA TRP A 181 7.68 10.38 26.74
C TRP A 181 8.53 9.21 27.21
N LYS A 182 7.87 8.14 27.55
CA LYS A 182 8.51 6.88 27.88
C LYS A 182 8.48 5.96 26.66
N THR A 183 9.56 5.23 26.46
CA THR A 183 9.72 4.27 25.38
C THR A 183 9.75 2.87 25.97
N THR A 184 9.02 1.97 25.35
CA THR A 184 8.94 0.56 25.65
C THR A 184 9.40 -0.20 24.42
N THR A 185 10.17 -1.27 24.59
CA THR A 185 10.51 -2.20 23.50
C THR A 185 9.52 -3.36 23.53
N PHE A 186 8.89 -3.64 22.41
CA PHE A 186 8.15 -4.85 22.16
C PHE A 186 9.04 -5.80 21.36
N VAL A 187 9.17 -7.05 21.78
CA VAL A 187 9.83 -8.12 21.06
C VAL A 187 8.87 -9.29 20.88
N GLY A 188 8.98 -10.00 19.77
CA GLY A 188 8.14 -11.15 19.50
C GLY A 188 8.52 -11.88 18.24
N GLY A 189 7.89 -13.03 18.01
CA GLY A 189 8.02 -13.80 16.79
C GLY A 189 6.74 -13.77 15.96
N LEU A 190 6.87 -13.90 14.66
CA LEU A 190 5.78 -14.04 13.70
C LEU A 190 5.82 -15.42 13.06
N ARG A 191 4.72 -16.16 13.16
CA ARG A 191 4.44 -17.41 12.46
C ARG A 191 3.25 -17.25 11.51
N LEU A 192 2.98 -18.23 10.69
CA LEU A 192 1.75 -18.25 9.86
C LEU A 192 0.46 -18.21 10.70
N GLY A 193 0.50 -18.73 11.92
CA GLY A 193 -0.65 -18.77 12.82
C GLY A 193 -0.90 -17.48 13.61
N GLY A 194 0.06 -16.55 13.64
CA GLY A 194 -0.02 -15.34 14.45
C GLY A 194 1.31 -14.95 15.09
N MET A 195 1.24 -13.99 16.02
CA MET A 195 2.38 -13.61 16.85
C MET A 195 2.65 -14.68 17.92
N THR A 196 3.91 -14.94 18.18
CA THR A 196 4.39 -15.88 19.21
C THR A 196 5.43 -15.22 20.12
N ALA A 197 5.62 -15.74 21.32
CA ALA A 197 6.62 -15.27 22.27
C ALA A 197 6.63 -13.74 22.51
N PRO A 198 5.47 -13.07 22.68
CA PRO A 198 5.45 -11.62 22.86
C PRO A 198 6.00 -11.25 24.24
N MET A 199 6.88 -10.24 24.30
CA MET A 199 7.34 -9.64 25.53
C MET A 199 7.44 -8.12 25.38
N VAL A 200 7.25 -7.44 26.48
CA VAL A 200 7.39 -5.98 26.60
C VAL A 200 8.48 -5.68 27.61
N LEU A 201 9.42 -4.84 27.24
CA LEU A 201 10.52 -4.38 28.09
C LEU A 201 10.41 -2.87 28.30
N ASP A 202 10.51 -2.42 29.55
CA ASP A 202 10.61 -0.97 29.85
C ASP A 202 12.04 -0.49 29.53
N GLY A 203 12.18 0.24 28.43
CA GLY A 203 13.46 0.70 27.91
C GLY A 203 13.95 -0.04 26.65
N PRO A 204 15.22 0.17 26.29
CA PRO A 204 15.84 -0.47 25.14
C PRO A 204 16.15 -1.95 25.39
N MET A 205 16.14 -2.76 24.34
CA MET A 205 16.62 -4.14 24.38
C MET A 205 18.16 -4.14 24.35
N ASP A 206 18.78 -4.83 25.29
CA ASP A 206 20.22 -5.11 25.29
C ASP A 206 20.48 -6.61 25.08
N GLY A 207 21.77 -6.97 24.88
CA GLY A 207 22.15 -8.35 24.61
C GLY A 207 21.72 -9.34 25.69
N PRO A 208 21.97 -9.08 26.98
CA PRO A 208 21.50 -9.93 28.07
C PRO A 208 19.98 -10.11 28.12
N SER A 209 19.22 -9.03 27.96
CA SER A 209 17.76 -9.06 27.92
C SER A 209 17.24 -9.84 26.72
N PHE A 210 17.89 -9.69 25.57
CA PHE A 210 17.56 -10.45 24.36
C PHE A 210 17.82 -11.96 24.56
N LEU A 211 18.96 -12.32 25.11
CA LEU A 211 19.27 -13.72 25.41
C LEU A 211 18.27 -14.31 26.42
N ALA A 212 17.94 -13.59 27.47
CA ALA A 212 16.95 -14.03 28.46
C ALA A 212 15.57 -14.24 27.81
N TRP A 213 15.15 -13.35 26.91
CA TRP A 213 13.92 -13.52 26.14
C TRP A 213 13.98 -14.77 25.25
N ILE A 214 15.09 -15.00 24.55
CA ILE A 214 15.27 -16.21 23.74
C ILE A 214 15.10 -17.47 24.62
N GLU A 215 15.80 -17.53 25.75
CA GLU A 215 15.83 -18.73 26.61
C GLU A 215 14.49 -18.97 27.33
N GLN A 216 13.87 -17.90 27.84
CA GLN A 216 12.73 -18.03 28.74
C GLN A 216 11.37 -17.91 28.05
N VAL A 217 11.30 -17.21 26.91
CA VAL A 217 10.02 -16.88 26.26
C VAL A 217 9.93 -17.49 24.86
N LEU A 218 10.97 -17.39 24.03
CA LEU A 218 10.93 -17.91 22.66
C LEU A 218 11.17 -19.44 22.63
N ALA A 219 12.26 -19.91 23.22
CA ALA A 219 12.67 -21.32 23.15
C ALA A 219 11.57 -22.31 23.57
N PRO A 220 10.76 -22.05 24.62
CA PRO A 220 9.63 -22.93 24.97
C PRO A 220 8.54 -23.01 23.89
N THR A 221 8.50 -22.09 22.91
CA THR A 221 7.51 -22.08 21.81
C THR A 221 8.04 -22.71 20.53
N LEU A 222 9.34 -23.03 20.48
CA LEU A 222 10.00 -23.59 19.29
C LEU A 222 9.81 -25.10 19.21
N MET A 223 9.70 -25.59 17.98
CA MET A 223 9.71 -27.01 17.63
C MET A 223 11.05 -27.39 17.00
N GLY A 224 11.45 -28.67 17.11
CA GLY A 224 12.77 -29.15 16.71
C GLY A 224 13.15 -28.95 15.22
N ASP A 225 12.22 -28.57 14.39
CA ASP A 225 12.44 -28.37 12.97
C ASP A 225 12.03 -26.94 12.51
N ASP A 226 11.82 -26.06 13.47
CA ASP A 226 11.59 -24.64 13.18
C ASP A 226 12.85 -24.00 12.63
N VAL A 227 12.64 -23.00 11.77
CA VAL A 227 13.69 -22.13 11.25
C VAL A 227 13.45 -20.73 11.80
N VAL A 228 14.25 -20.36 12.79
CA VAL A 228 14.21 -19.00 13.35
C VAL A 228 14.98 -18.06 12.44
N ILE A 229 14.34 -17.00 12.03
CA ILE A 229 14.92 -15.98 11.13
C ILE A 229 14.90 -14.63 11.85
N MET A 230 16.06 -13.97 11.89
CA MET A 230 16.21 -12.65 12.47
C MET A 230 17.08 -11.76 11.57
N ASP A 231 17.09 -10.48 11.85
CA ASP A 231 17.96 -9.56 11.16
C ASP A 231 19.46 -9.81 11.48
N ASN A 232 20.31 -9.09 10.80
CA ASN A 232 21.75 -9.27 10.89
C ASN A 232 22.42 -8.23 11.79
N LEU A 233 21.74 -7.77 12.86
CA LEU A 233 22.32 -6.82 13.81
C LEU A 233 23.40 -7.50 14.68
N PRO A 234 24.48 -6.76 15.04
CA PRO A 234 25.53 -7.31 15.90
C PRO A 234 25.02 -7.79 17.27
N ALA A 235 24.01 -7.13 17.83
CA ALA A 235 23.42 -7.51 19.11
C ALA A 235 22.70 -8.89 19.10
N HIS A 236 22.32 -9.38 17.91
CA HIS A 236 21.63 -10.67 17.71
C HIS A 236 22.59 -11.82 17.44
N LYS A 237 23.90 -11.58 17.35
CA LYS A 237 24.92 -12.57 16.95
C LYS A 237 25.71 -13.25 18.08
N PRO A 238 25.48 -13.02 19.38
CA PRO A 238 26.22 -13.77 20.37
C PRO A 238 26.03 -15.28 20.16
N GLU A 239 27.08 -16.04 20.32
CA GLU A 239 27.03 -17.50 20.22
C GLU A 239 26.01 -18.11 21.18
N ALA A 240 25.83 -17.50 22.36
CA ALA A 240 24.84 -17.92 23.32
C ALA A 240 23.41 -17.89 22.77
N VAL A 241 23.05 -16.88 21.94
CA VAL A 241 21.73 -16.78 21.27
C VAL A 241 21.54 -17.95 20.31
N ARG A 242 22.55 -18.22 19.48
CA ARG A 242 22.53 -19.35 18.55
C ARG A 242 22.36 -20.68 19.33
N ALA A 243 23.21 -20.91 20.32
CA ALA A 243 23.20 -22.12 21.12
C ALA A 243 21.85 -22.32 21.85
N ALA A 244 21.21 -21.24 22.32
CA ALA A 244 19.92 -21.31 22.97
C ALA A 244 18.80 -21.77 22.00
N ILE A 245 18.80 -21.27 20.75
CA ILE A 245 17.85 -21.68 19.73
C ILE A 245 18.13 -23.13 19.27
N GLU A 246 19.38 -23.46 18.96
CA GLU A 246 19.74 -24.77 18.42
C GLU A 246 19.56 -25.91 19.45
N ARG A 247 19.63 -25.62 20.75
CA ARG A 247 19.27 -26.58 21.82
C ARG A 247 17.83 -27.08 21.76
N THR A 248 16.92 -26.30 21.13
CA THR A 248 15.52 -26.73 20.92
C THR A 248 15.36 -27.66 19.71
N GLY A 249 16.44 -27.88 18.92
CA GLY A 249 16.39 -28.57 17.63
C GLY A 249 16.04 -27.65 16.46
N ALA A 250 15.72 -26.39 16.71
CA ALA A 250 15.48 -25.40 15.67
C ALA A 250 16.80 -24.94 15.02
N THR A 251 16.72 -24.40 13.81
CA THR A 251 17.86 -23.80 13.12
C THR A 251 17.76 -22.29 13.11
N LEU A 252 18.89 -21.61 13.23
CA LEU A 252 18.97 -20.13 13.14
C LEU A 252 19.50 -19.69 11.78
N ARG A 253 18.79 -18.76 11.13
CA ARG A 253 19.23 -18.09 9.91
C ARG A 253 19.17 -16.57 10.07
N TYR A 254 20.14 -15.87 9.49
CA TYR A 254 20.17 -14.42 9.46
C TYR A 254 19.76 -13.90 8.09
N LEU A 255 18.89 -12.90 8.07
CA LEU A 255 18.54 -12.18 6.85
C LEU A 255 19.81 -11.49 6.26
N PRO A 256 19.86 -11.31 4.95
CA PRO A 256 20.87 -10.44 4.35
C PRO A 256 20.82 -9.04 4.95
N PRO A 257 21.94 -8.32 5.05
CA PRO A 257 21.94 -6.95 5.50
C PRO A 257 20.96 -6.08 4.69
N TYR A 258 20.38 -5.07 5.34
CA TYR A 258 19.48 -4.09 4.73
C TYR A 258 18.25 -4.71 4.00
N SER A 259 17.68 -5.77 4.56
CA SER A 259 16.61 -6.55 3.91
C SER A 259 15.30 -6.61 4.70
N PRO A 260 14.71 -5.47 5.12
CA PRO A 260 13.42 -5.46 5.82
C PRO A 260 12.27 -5.94 4.94
N ASP A 261 12.41 -5.85 3.60
CA ASP A 261 11.46 -6.36 2.62
C ASP A 261 11.37 -7.90 2.61
N LEU A 262 12.40 -8.59 3.09
CA LEU A 262 12.43 -10.03 3.28
C LEU A 262 11.99 -10.48 4.69
N ASN A 263 11.61 -9.52 5.54
CA ASN A 263 11.16 -9.78 6.91
C ASN A 263 9.65 -9.51 7.07
N PRO A 264 8.79 -10.54 7.06
CA PRO A 264 7.34 -10.36 7.13
C PRO A 264 6.86 -9.74 8.46
N ILE A 265 7.63 -9.85 9.56
CA ILE A 265 7.28 -9.27 10.85
C ILE A 265 7.25 -7.73 10.80
N GLU A 266 7.99 -7.09 9.89
CA GLU A 266 7.97 -5.65 9.71
C GLU A 266 6.59 -5.14 9.23
N MET A 267 5.89 -5.93 8.41
CA MET A 267 4.52 -5.63 8.01
C MET A 267 3.55 -5.80 9.18
N ALA A 268 3.75 -6.83 10.01
CA ALA A 268 2.99 -7.00 11.25
C ALA A 268 3.22 -5.81 12.20
N PHE A 269 4.47 -5.36 12.37
CA PHE A 269 4.81 -4.18 13.16
C PHE A 269 4.23 -2.88 12.60
N SER A 270 4.10 -2.76 11.28
CA SER A 270 3.43 -1.61 10.66
C SER A 270 1.95 -1.55 11.08
N LYS A 271 1.20 -2.66 10.99
CA LYS A 271 -0.18 -2.77 11.48
C LYS A 271 -0.26 -2.51 12.99
N PHE A 272 0.61 -3.14 13.76
CA PHE A 272 0.71 -2.99 15.21
C PHE A 272 0.91 -1.53 15.61
N LYS A 273 1.90 -0.83 15.04
CA LYS A 273 2.15 0.60 15.30
C LYS A 273 0.96 1.48 14.89
N ALA A 274 0.22 1.14 13.83
CA ALA A 274 -0.98 1.87 13.45
C ALA A 274 -2.09 1.76 14.51
N LEU A 275 -2.23 0.59 15.13
CA LEU A 275 -3.17 0.36 16.23
C LEU A 275 -2.76 1.11 17.49
N LEU A 276 -1.48 1.10 17.85
CA LEU A 276 -0.97 1.88 18.99
C LEU A 276 -1.16 3.39 18.80
N LYS A 277 -0.91 3.90 17.59
CA LYS A 277 -1.21 5.30 17.24
C LYS A 277 -2.71 5.62 17.34
N LYS A 278 -3.58 4.65 17.06
CA LYS A 278 -5.04 4.79 17.23
C LYS A 278 -5.43 4.82 18.71
N ALA A 279 -4.79 3.98 19.53
CA ALA A 279 -5.04 3.91 20.97
C ALA A 279 -4.57 5.19 21.69
N ALA A 280 -3.51 5.84 21.18
CA ALA A 280 -2.98 7.09 21.71
C ALA A 280 -2.73 7.06 23.24
N ALA A 281 -2.16 5.96 23.73
CA ALA A 281 -1.84 5.73 25.13
C ALA A 281 -0.91 6.82 25.70
N ARG A 282 -1.13 7.21 26.94
CA ARG A 282 -0.40 8.31 27.61
C ARG A 282 0.43 7.85 28.80
N THR A 283 0.13 6.69 29.35
CA THR A 283 0.89 6.04 30.41
C THR A 283 1.52 4.74 29.89
N ILE A 284 2.48 4.20 30.62
CA ILE A 284 3.09 2.90 30.28
C ILE A 284 2.03 1.79 30.40
N GLU A 285 1.23 1.82 31.44
CA GLU A 285 0.18 0.86 31.72
C GLU A 285 -0.87 0.83 30.60
N ASP A 286 -1.31 2.02 30.12
CA ASP A 286 -2.20 2.13 28.96
C ASP A 286 -1.55 1.62 27.69
N LEU A 287 -0.24 1.89 27.49
CA LEU A 287 0.52 1.43 26.34
C LEU A 287 0.62 -0.10 26.33
N TRP A 288 0.95 -0.71 27.45
CA TRP A 288 1.00 -2.17 27.57
C TRP A 288 -0.37 -2.82 27.39
N THR A 289 -1.40 -2.18 27.93
CA THR A 289 -2.80 -2.62 27.67
C THR A 289 -3.15 -2.51 26.18
N ALA A 290 -2.75 -1.44 25.51
CA ALA A 290 -2.95 -1.28 24.08
C ALA A 290 -2.17 -2.30 23.25
N ILE A 291 -0.94 -2.65 23.67
CA ILE A 291 -0.14 -3.71 23.07
C ILE A 291 -0.88 -5.06 23.20
N ALA A 292 -1.30 -5.43 24.39
CA ALA A 292 -2.03 -6.67 24.64
C ALA A 292 -3.31 -6.80 23.79
N LYS A 293 -4.04 -5.68 23.61
CA LYS A 293 -5.25 -5.62 22.75
C LYS A 293 -4.93 -5.67 21.25
N ALA A 294 -3.77 -5.18 20.83
CA ALA A 294 -3.40 -5.13 19.43
C ALA A 294 -2.92 -6.48 18.90
N LEU A 295 -2.23 -7.28 19.70
CA LEU A 295 -1.63 -8.56 19.28
C LEU A 295 -2.65 -9.55 18.70
N PRO A 296 -3.82 -9.82 19.31
CA PRO A 296 -4.79 -10.74 18.76
C PRO A 296 -5.44 -10.30 17.46
N THR A 297 -5.28 -9.02 17.08
CA THR A 297 -5.84 -8.47 15.83
C THR A 297 -4.98 -8.79 14.61
N ILE A 298 -3.77 -9.30 14.81
CA ILE A 298 -2.92 -9.84 13.74
C ILE A 298 -3.41 -11.27 13.48
N SER A 299 -4.29 -11.39 12.50
CA SER A 299 -4.95 -12.65 12.18
C SER A 299 -4.04 -13.61 11.41
N PRO A 300 -4.32 -14.92 11.40
CA PRO A 300 -3.61 -15.86 10.53
C PRO A 300 -3.66 -15.48 9.05
N GLN A 301 -4.74 -14.83 8.60
CA GLN A 301 -4.84 -14.34 7.24
C GLN A 301 -3.87 -13.20 6.97
N ASP A 302 -3.70 -12.25 7.92
CA ASP A 302 -2.68 -11.21 7.82
C ASP A 302 -1.29 -11.83 7.71
N CYS A 303 -0.98 -12.82 8.57
CA CYS A 303 0.32 -13.50 8.56
C CYS A 303 0.61 -14.15 7.21
N ARG A 304 -0.35 -14.91 6.64
CA ARG A 304 -0.22 -15.48 5.29
C ARG A 304 0.08 -14.41 4.24
N ASN A 305 -0.64 -13.30 4.29
CA ASN A 305 -0.43 -12.19 3.37
C ASN A 305 0.98 -11.56 3.52
N TYR A 306 1.47 -11.43 4.76
CA TYR A 306 2.82 -10.89 5.02
C TYR A 306 3.91 -11.84 4.53
N PHE A 307 3.76 -13.14 4.79
CA PHE A 307 4.69 -14.17 4.29
C PHE A 307 4.73 -14.17 2.76
N ALA A 308 3.58 -14.19 2.11
CA ALA A 308 3.49 -14.13 0.64
C ALA A 308 4.13 -12.85 0.08
N ALA A 309 3.87 -11.68 0.69
CA ALA A 309 4.44 -10.40 0.27
C ALA A 309 5.96 -10.34 0.45
N ALA A 310 6.52 -11.05 1.43
CA ALA A 310 7.96 -11.16 1.64
C ALA A 310 8.61 -12.30 0.83
N GLY A 311 7.85 -13.05 0.03
CA GLY A 311 8.36 -14.10 -0.88
C GLY A 311 8.44 -15.50 -0.26
N TYR A 312 7.79 -15.77 0.87
CA TYR A 312 7.78 -17.08 1.54
C TYR A 312 6.52 -17.89 1.20
N GLY A 313 6.44 -18.35 -0.03
CA GLY A 313 5.44 -19.31 -0.49
C GLY A 313 4.05 -18.75 -0.75
N HIS A 314 3.35 -19.39 -1.68
CA HIS A 314 1.89 -19.28 -1.83
C HIS A 314 1.28 -20.35 -0.92
N VAL A 315 0.71 -19.92 0.20
CA VAL A 315 -0.01 -20.78 1.16
C VAL A 315 -1.50 -20.73 0.87
#